data_63e3834802df14ac7681c5b5105e490b
#
_entry.id   63e3834802df14ac7681c5b5105e490b
#
_cell.length_a   1.000
_cell.length_b   1.000
_cell.length_c   1.000
_cell.angle_alpha   90.00
_cell.angle_beta   90.00
_cell.angle_gamma   90.00
#
_symmetry.space_group_name_H-M   'P 1'
#
loop_
_entity.id
_entity.type
_entity.pdbx_description
1 polymer ?
#
loop_
_entity_poly.entity_id
_entity_poly.type
_entity_poly.pdbx_seq_one_letter_code
_entity_poly.pdbx_strand_id
1 'polypeptide(L)'
;SQRQKTAKRFRYSKTETGRSDMKIFIPETEERASVFLSGEDARHLFAHRPQPGDEVFCGDGQKNNYKSKIEKITKDGIYILIEEKIPFSPPKAEITLYAALLKGDKNKFVIQKSTELGVSKIVFFESENCVMKLDKKKKNGKKERFEKIARQAAMQCGRDTLPEIGDFTD
;
A
#
# COMPACT_ATOMS: atom_id res chain seq x y z
N SER A 1 5.36 -40.38 -2.15
CA SER A 1 5.78 -39.43 -1.13
C SER A 1 6.14 -38.10 -1.79
N GLN A 2 5.14 -37.31 -2.17
CA GLN A 2 5.31 -35.91 -2.58
C GLN A 2 4.42 -35.07 -1.68
N ARG A 3 4.96 -34.61 -0.59
CA ARG A 3 4.32 -33.59 0.25
C ARG A 3 5.30 -32.48 0.55
N GLN A 4 4.80 -31.27 0.40
CA GLN A 4 5.33 -30.01 0.89
C GLN A 4 6.45 -29.35 0.07
N LYS A 5 6.09 -28.77 -1.07
CA LYS A 5 6.70 -27.52 -1.46
C LYS A 5 5.95 -26.40 -0.73
N THR A 6 6.39 -26.13 0.47
CA THR A 6 5.98 -25.01 1.30
C THR A 6 6.19 -23.73 0.49
N ALA A 7 5.12 -23.02 0.20
CA ALA A 7 5.21 -21.66 -0.32
C ALA A 7 6.13 -20.89 0.63
N LYS A 8 7.32 -20.53 0.15
CA LYS A 8 8.18 -19.59 0.85
C LYS A 8 7.37 -18.30 0.97
N ARG A 9 6.80 -18.08 2.15
CA ARG A 9 6.35 -16.78 2.57
C ARG A 9 7.54 -15.87 2.34
N PHE A 10 7.47 -14.96 1.37
CA PHE A 10 8.44 -13.90 1.22
C PHE A 10 8.36 -13.09 2.51
N ARG A 11 9.12 -13.50 3.51
CA ARG A 11 9.49 -12.62 4.60
C ARG A 11 10.48 -11.67 3.95
N TYR A 12 10.10 -10.41 3.86
CA TYR A 12 11.04 -9.34 3.61
C TYR A 12 12.18 -9.54 4.61
N SER A 13 13.26 -10.13 4.12
CA SER A 13 14.46 -10.30 4.94
C SER A 13 15.06 -8.92 5.08
N LYS A 14 15.39 -8.52 6.32
CA LYS A 14 16.33 -7.43 6.49
C LYS A 14 17.55 -7.78 5.65
N THR A 15 17.87 -6.92 4.67
CA THR A 15 19.15 -7.04 3.97
C THR A 15 20.26 -7.04 5.02
N GLU A 16 21.41 -7.66 4.72
CA GLU A 16 22.57 -7.73 5.63
C GLU A 16 23.01 -6.34 6.13
N THR A 17 22.57 -5.27 5.46
CA THR A 17 22.79 -3.86 5.85
C THR A 17 21.82 -3.32 6.89
N GLY A 18 20.83 -4.11 7.35
CA GLY A 18 19.87 -3.68 8.40
C GLY A 18 18.81 -2.68 7.93
N ARG A 19 18.77 -2.31 6.65
CA ARG A 19 17.77 -1.41 6.08
C ARG A 19 16.49 -2.20 5.79
N SER A 20 15.34 -1.66 6.17
CA SER A 20 14.05 -2.24 5.85
C SER A 20 13.78 -2.07 4.35
N ASP A 21 13.28 -3.11 3.71
CA ASP A 21 12.86 -3.07 2.32
C ASP A 21 11.79 -1.98 2.16
N MET A 22 12.13 -0.93 1.44
CA MET A 22 11.21 0.17 1.18
C MET A 22 10.23 -0.23 0.09
N LYS A 23 8.94 -0.08 0.36
CA LYS A 23 7.89 -0.29 -0.63
C LYS A 23 7.18 1.01 -0.97
N ILE A 24 6.92 1.21 -2.27
CA ILE A 24 6.18 2.36 -2.76
C ILE A 24 5.21 1.95 -3.86
N PHE A 25 4.09 2.67 -3.97
CA PHE A 25 3.16 2.47 -5.07
C PHE A 25 3.38 3.53 -6.16
N ILE A 26 3.52 3.05 -7.38
CA ILE A 26 3.71 3.85 -8.59
C ILE A 26 2.66 3.44 -9.64
N PRO A 27 2.35 4.28 -10.61
CA PRO A 27 1.56 3.84 -11.77
C PRO A 27 2.21 2.64 -12.47
N GLU A 28 1.39 1.84 -13.16
CA GLU A 28 1.92 0.76 -14.00
C GLU A 28 3.00 1.29 -14.96
N THR A 29 4.10 0.58 -15.05
CA THR A 29 5.25 1.01 -15.84
C THR A 29 5.96 -0.19 -16.45
N GLU A 30 6.89 0.07 -17.37
CA GLU A 30 7.69 -0.94 -18.05
C GLU A 30 9.02 -1.18 -17.32
N GLU A 31 9.62 -2.33 -17.58
CA GLU A 31 10.98 -2.63 -17.13
C GLU A 31 11.99 -1.64 -17.75
N ARG A 32 13.04 -1.34 -17.01
CA ARG A 32 14.07 -0.36 -17.36
C ARG A 32 13.60 1.09 -17.50
N ALA A 33 12.35 1.37 -17.13
CA ALA A 33 11.89 2.75 -17.04
C ALA A 33 12.48 3.47 -15.82
N SER A 34 12.78 4.75 -15.96
CA SER A 34 13.11 5.62 -14.83
C SER A 34 11.85 6.37 -14.40
N VAL A 35 11.42 6.18 -13.16
CA VAL A 35 10.22 6.78 -12.58
C VAL A 35 10.61 7.90 -11.64
N PHE A 36 10.06 9.09 -11.85
CA PHE A 36 10.27 10.23 -10.96
C PHE A 36 9.20 10.28 -9.88
N LEU A 37 9.62 10.25 -8.63
CA LEU A 37 8.76 10.42 -7.46
C LEU A 37 8.93 11.80 -6.88
N SER A 38 7.82 12.45 -6.58
CA SER A 38 7.78 13.76 -5.92
C SER A 38 6.71 13.79 -4.83
N GLY A 39 6.59 14.91 -4.14
CA GLY A 39 5.53 15.14 -3.17
C GLY A 39 5.54 14.17 -1.98
N GLU A 40 4.40 13.55 -1.69
CA GLU A 40 4.21 12.69 -0.51
C GLU A 40 4.98 11.36 -0.64
N ASP A 41 5.00 10.78 -1.83
CA ASP A 41 5.71 9.53 -2.10
C ASP A 41 7.22 9.68 -1.93
N ALA A 42 7.80 10.77 -2.45
CA ALA A 42 9.20 11.07 -2.23
C ALA A 42 9.52 11.32 -0.75
N ARG A 43 8.64 12.04 -0.04
CA ARG A 43 8.80 12.28 1.41
C ARG A 43 8.79 11.00 2.22
N HIS A 44 7.96 10.03 1.83
CA HIS A 44 7.96 8.71 2.46
C HIS A 44 9.33 8.03 2.34
N LEU A 45 9.91 8.02 1.15
CA LEU A 45 11.26 7.47 0.94
C LEU A 45 12.34 8.29 1.66
N PHE A 46 12.29 9.62 1.63
CA PHE A 46 13.27 10.47 2.32
C PHE A 46 13.33 10.20 3.83
N ALA A 47 12.23 9.80 4.46
CA ALA A 47 12.19 9.43 5.87
C ALA A 47 13.13 8.25 6.21
N HIS A 48 13.41 7.39 5.23
CA HIS A 48 14.34 6.26 5.35
C HIS A 48 15.79 6.61 5.03
N ARG A 49 16.10 7.89 4.71
CA ARG A 49 17.44 8.38 4.35
C ARG A 49 18.07 7.56 3.21
N PRO A 50 17.38 7.48 2.06
CA PRO A 50 17.79 6.64 0.95
C PRO A 50 19.12 7.13 0.35
N GLN A 51 19.82 6.19 -0.28
CA GLN A 51 21.05 6.47 -1.05
C GLN A 51 20.88 5.97 -2.48
N PRO A 52 21.55 6.59 -3.48
CA PRO A 52 21.63 6.01 -4.80
C PRO A 52 22.16 4.57 -4.73
N GLY A 53 21.49 3.65 -5.44
CA GLY A 53 21.77 2.21 -5.41
C GLY A 53 20.98 1.40 -4.38
N ASP A 54 20.28 2.04 -3.44
CA ASP A 54 19.41 1.32 -2.50
C ASP A 54 18.25 0.64 -3.24
N GLU A 55 17.93 -0.59 -2.82
CA GLU A 55 16.79 -1.34 -3.37
C GLU A 55 15.46 -0.78 -2.87
N VAL A 56 14.49 -0.68 -3.78
CA VAL A 56 13.12 -0.25 -3.50
C VAL A 56 12.16 -1.19 -4.20
N PHE A 57 11.16 -1.67 -3.48
CA PHE A 57 10.08 -2.44 -4.09
C PHE A 57 8.98 -1.51 -4.54
N CYS A 58 8.66 -1.54 -5.83
CA CYS A 58 7.58 -0.75 -6.42
C CYS A 58 6.40 -1.63 -6.78
N GLY A 59 5.20 -1.08 -6.81
CA GLY A 59 4.00 -1.77 -7.29
C GLY A 59 2.91 -0.80 -7.70
N ASP A 60 1.95 -1.26 -8.51
CA ASP A 60 0.78 -0.47 -8.89
C ASP A 60 -0.38 -0.57 -7.88
N GLY A 61 -0.19 -1.36 -6.84
CA GLY A 61 -1.23 -1.63 -5.84
C GLY A 61 -2.28 -2.66 -6.31
N GLN A 62 -2.11 -3.23 -7.48
CA GLN A 62 -3.00 -4.24 -8.06
C GLN A 62 -2.28 -5.59 -8.24
N LYS A 63 -1.57 -5.76 -9.34
CA LYS A 63 -0.93 -7.03 -9.71
C LYS A 63 0.53 -6.88 -10.14
N ASN A 64 0.96 -5.67 -10.49
CA ASN A 64 2.31 -5.43 -10.97
C ASN A 64 3.21 -5.03 -9.81
N ASN A 65 4.26 -5.79 -9.61
CA ASN A 65 5.31 -5.51 -8.64
C ASN A 65 6.66 -5.52 -9.34
N TYR A 66 7.56 -4.67 -8.85
CA TYR A 66 8.86 -4.46 -9.49
C TYR A 66 9.95 -4.41 -8.43
N LYS A 67 11.08 -5.04 -8.74
CA LYS A 67 12.34 -4.77 -8.09
C LYS A 67 12.98 -3.55 -8.75
N SER A 68 13.41 -2.63 -7.95
CA SER A 68 13.85 -1.32 -8.41
C SER A 68 15.00 -0.81 -7.56
N LYS A 69 15.73 0.18 -8.09
CA LYS A 69 16.81 0.86 -7.37
C LYS A 69 16.64 2.36 -7.43
N ILE A 70 17.11 3.02 -6.40
CA ILE A 70 17.26 4.47 -6.42
C ILE A 70 18.38 4.82 -7.38
N GLU A 71 18.02 5.50 -8.48
CA GLU A 71 18.97 5.95 -9.49
C GLU A 71 19.62 7.28 -9.08
N LYS A 72 18.80 8.24 -8.69
CA LYS A 72 19.24 9.59 -8.38
C LYS A 72 18.31 10.27 -7.37
N ILE A 73 18.90 11.04 -6.49
CA ILE A 73 18.20 11.88 -5.51
C ILE A 73 18.44 13.34 -5.85
N THR A 74 17.35 14.12 -5.91
CA THR A 74 17.39 15.57 -6.18
C THR A 74 16.65 16.33 -5.09
N LYS A 75 16.69 17.66 -5.14
CA LYS A 75 15.88 18.51 -4.22
C LYS A 75 14.38 18.35 -4.43
N ASP A 76 13.97 18.04 -5.66
CA ASP A 76 12.56 17.98 -6.07
C ASP A 76 11.96 16.58 -5.95
N GLY A 77 12.78 15.53 -5.80
CA GLY A 77 12.32 14.16 -5.70
C GLY A 77 13.39 13.11 -5.96
N ILE A 78 12.94 11.89 -6.19
CA ILE A 78 13.77 10.69 -6.31
C ILE A 78 13.48 10.02 -7.65
N TYR A 79 14.52 9.68 -8.41
CA TYR A 79 14.44 8.84 -9.59
C TYR A 79 14.66 7.39 -9.20
N ILE A 80 13.77 6.52 -9.61
CA ILE A 80 13.82 5.08 -9.37
C ILE A 80 13.91 4.37 -10.70
N LEU A 81 14.93 3.54 -10.88
CA LEU A 81 15.10 2.66 -12.04
C LEU A 81 14.38 1.34 -11.77
N ILE A 82 13.43 1.00 -12.61
CA ILE A 82 12.74 -0.29 -12.60
C ILE A 82 13.68 -1.34 -13.20
N GLU A 83 14.05 -2.35 -12.43
CA GLU A 83 14.99 -3.39 -12.89
C GLU A 83 14.24 -4.60 -13.46
N GLU A 84 13.29 -5.14 -12.69
CA GLU A 84 12.65 -6.43 -12.98
C GLU A 84 11.21 -6.44 -12.50
N LYS A 85 10.33 -7.05 -13.29
CA LYS A 85 8.95 -7.33 -12.87
C LYS A 85 8.91 -8.59 -12.01
N ILE A 86 8.35 -8.48 -10.80
CA ILE A 86 8.24 -9.59 -9.87
C ILE A 86 6.91 -10.32 -10.09
N PRO A 87 6.91 -11.67 -10.16
CA PRO A 87 5.68 -12.43 -10.26
C PRO A 87 4.71 -12.12 -9.11
N PHE A 88 3.46 -11.79 -9.45
CA PHE A 88 2.41 -11.59 -8.47
C PHE A 88 1.89 -12.92 -7.94
N SER A 89 1.76 -13.02 -6.61
CA SER A 89 1.12 -14.15 -5.96
C SER A 89 -0.19 -13.68 -5.32
N PRO A 90 -1.34 -14.05 -5.89
CA PRO A 90 -2.63 -13.60 -5.36
C PRO A 90 -2.87 -14.15 -3.94
N PRO A 91 -3.62 -13.44 -3.11
CA PRO A 91 -4.04 -13.94 -1.81
C PRO A 91 -4.92 -15.17 -1.99
N LYS A 92 -4.89 -16.08 -1.01
CA LYS A 92 -5.67 -17.34 -1.05
C LYS A 92 -7.20 -17.11 -0.95
N ALA A 93 -7.61 -15.98 -0.42
CA ALA A 93 -9.01 -15.59 -0.27
C ALA A 93 -9.16 -14.08 -0.39
N GLU A 94 -10.26 -13.64 -0.96
CA GLU A 94 -10.68 -12.24 -0.97
C GLU A 94 -11.61 -12.00 0.21
N ILE A 95 -11.24 -11.07 1.08
CA ILE A 95 -12.00 -10.75 2.30
C ILE A 95 -12.55 -9.34 2.17
N THR A 96 -13.85 -9.20 2.28
CA THR A 96 -14.53 -7.90 2.41
C THR A 96 -14.91 -7.65 3.86
N LEU A 97 -14.46 -6.54 4.42
CA LEU A 97 -14.84 -6.08 5.74
C LEU A 97 -15.97 -5.05 5.63
N TYR A 98 -17.09 -5.31 6.26
CA TYR A 98 -18.14 -4.31 6.51
C TYR A 98 -17.97 -3.74 7.92
N ALA A 99 -17.78 -2.45 8.03
CA ALA A 99 -17.54 -1.78 9.30
C ALA A 99 -18.47 -0.58 9.49
N ALA A 100 -19.09 -0.48 10.66
CA ALA A 100 -19.84 0.73 11.01
C ALA A 100 -18.91 1.93 11.08
N LEU A 101 -19.41 3.09 10.62
CA LEU A 101 -18.64 4.33 10.65
C LEU A 101 -18.50 4.81 12.10
N LEU A 102 -17.27 4.87 12.58
CA LEU A 102 -16.92 5.22 13.94
C LEU A 102 -16.58 6.71 14.07
N LYS A 103 -16.70 7.25 15.28
CA LYS A 103 -16.30 8.63 15.60
C LYS A 103 -14.79 8.77 15.77
N GLY A 104 -14.23 9.88 15.30
CA GLY A 104 -12.81 10.23 15.49
C GLY A 104 -11.86 9.33 14.71
N ASP A 105 -10.70 9.03 15.30
CA ASP A 105 -9.60 8.32 14.64
C ASP A 105 -9.75 6.79 14.63
N LYS A 106 -10.83 6.26 15.19
CA LYS A 106 -11.05 4.80 15.25
C LYS A 106 -11.15 4.17 13.86
N ASN A 107 -11.72 4.89 12.88
CA ASN A 107 -11.75 4.43 11.48
C ASN A 107 -10.35 4.28 10.91
N LYS A 108 -9.42 5.18 11.23
CA LYS A 108 -8.01 5.06 10.82
C LYS A 108 -7.40 3.75 11.32
N PHE A 109 -7.63 3.41 12.58
CA PHE A 109 -7.15 2.16 13.16
C PHE A 109 -7.74 0.93 12.46
N VAL A 110 -9.07 0.94 12.19
CA VAL A 110 -9.74 -0.16 11.45
C VAL A 110 -9.10 -0.33 10.08
N ILE A 111 -8.94 0.74 9.29
CA ILE A 111 -8.36 0.67 7.95
C ILE A 111 -6.93 0.16 8.02
N GLN A 112 -6.12 0.71 8.92
CA GLN A 112 -4.73 0.30 9.08
C GLN A 112 -4.61 -1.19 9.38
N LYS A 113 -5.31 -1.67 10.42
CA LYS A 113 -5.22 -3.08 10.83
C LYS A 113 -5.83 -4.05 9.82
N SER A 114 -6.95 -3.68 9.19
CA SER A 114 -7.54 -4.48 8.11
C SER A 114 -6.60 -4.61 6.92
N THR A 115 -5.90 -3.52 6.56
CA THR A 115 -4.90 -3.54 5.50
C THR A 115 -3.73 -4.45 5.85
N GLU A 116 -3.19 -4.34 7.07
CA GLU A 116 -2.10 -5.20 7.56
C GLU A 116 -2.49 -6.70 7.58
N LEU A 117 -3.75 -6.99 7.89
CA LEU A 117 -4.29 -8.36 7.94
C LEU A 117 -4.66 -8.94 6.56
N GLY A 118 -4.57 -8.13 5.49
CA GLY A 118 -4.78 -8.63 4.14
C GLY A 118 -6.21 -8.53 3.61
N VAL A 119 -7.08 -7.73 4.23
CA VAL A 119 -8.45 -7.47 3.72
C VAL A 119 -8.38 -6.87 2.33
N SER A 120 -9.20 -7.38 1.39
CA SER A 120 -9.21 -6.94 -0.01
C SER A 120 -10.11 -5.74 -0.26
N LYS A 121 -11.19 -5.62 0.53
CA LYS A 121 -12.16 -4.53 0.42
C LYS A 121 -12.70 -4.12 1.79
N ILE A 122 -12.85 -2.81 2.02
CA ILE A 122 -13.42 -2.25 3.24
C ILE A 122 -14.61 -1.39 2.85
N VAL A 123 -15.80 -1.73 3.32
CA VAL A 123 -17.04 -1.00 3.11
C VAL A 123 -17.49 -0.42 4.45
N PHE A 124 -17.63 0.89 4.50
CA PHE A 124 -18.19 1.56 5.69
C PHE A 124 -19.69 1.80 5.51
N PHE A 125 -20.45 1.55 6.57
CA PHE A 125 -21.88 1.83 6.57
C PHE A 125 -22.28 2.73 7.73
N GLU A 126 -23.38 3.47 7.53
CA GLU A 126 -24.00 4.29 8.57
C GLU A 126 -25.04 3.44 9.29
N SER A 127 -24.82 3.11 10.56
CA SER A 127 -25.83 2.43 11.38
C SER A 127 -26.83 3.43 11.95
N GLU A 128 -28.02 2.95 12.35
CA GLU A 128 -29.06 3.79 12.96
C GLU A 128 -28.57 4.62 14.15
N ASN A 129 -27.62 4.09 14.93
CA ASN A 129 -26.99 4.73 16.07
C ASN A 129 -25.73 5.53 15.71
N CYS A 130 -25.44 5.73 14.41
CA CYS A 130 -24.28 6.48 14.00
C CYS A 130 -24.48 7.97 14.24
N VAL A 131 -23.62 8.56 15.08
CA VAL A 131 -23.66 10.00 15.43
C VAL A 131 -23.33 10.90 14.21
N MET A 132 -22.77 10.34 13.17
CA MET A 132 -22.34 11.07 11.96
C MET A 132 -23.13 10.59 10.74
N LYS A 133 -24.06 11.42 10.28
CA LYS A 133 -24.63 11.30 8.92
C LYS A 133 -23.78 12.13 7.95
N LEU A 134 -23.38 11.51 6.85
CA LEU A 134 -22.54 12.16 5.85
C LEU A 134 -23.36 12.51 4.60
N ASP A 135 -23.34 13.77 4.19
CA ASP A 135 -23.78 14.16 2.86
C ASP A 135 -22.82 13.65 1.77
N LYS A 136 -23.26 13.61 0.50
CA LYS A 136 -22.46 13.07 -0.63
C LYS A 136 -21.07 13.69 -0.73
N LYS A 137 -20.94 15.00 -0.51
CA LYS A 137 -19.65 15.69 -0.61
C LYS A 137 -18.69 15.26 0.49
N LYS A 138 -19.21 15.09 1.71
CA LYS A 138 -18.42 14.60 2.84
C LYS A 138 -18.07 13.12 2.68
N LYS A 139 -18.94 12.29 2.08
CA LYS A 139 -18.65 10.89 1.75
C LYS A 139 -17.43 10.79 0.82
N ASN A 140 -17.37 11.56 -0.25
CA ASN A 140 -16.24 11.54 -1.20
C ASN A 140 -14.91 11.96 -0.56
N GLY A 141 -14.85 13.10 0.12
CA GLY A 141 -13.62 13.55 0.78
C GLY A 141 -13.14 12.60 1.89
N LYS A 142 -14.09 11.89 2.53
CA LYS A 142 -13.75 10.89 3.54
C LYS A 142 -13.20 9.60 2.90
N LYS A 143 -13.75 9.19 1.74
CA LYS A 143 -13.25 8.06 0.95
C LYS A 143 -11.81 8.28 0.53
N GLU A 144 -11.51 9.42 -0.09
CA GLU A 144 -10.13 9.79 -0.48
C GLU A 144 -9.16 9.77 0.72
N ARG A 145 -9.60 10.27 1.88
CA ARG A 145 -8.79 10.20 3.11
C ARG A 145 -8.54 8.75 3.54
N PHE A 146 -9.54 7.89 3.44
CA PHE A 146 -9.44 6.48 3.81
C PHE A 146 -8.53 5.70 2.87
N GLU A 147 -8.59 5.98 1.57
CA GLU A 147 -7.69 5.42 0.55
C GLU A 147 -6.23 5.80 0.83
N LYS A 148 -5.96 7.05 1.22
CA LYS A 148 -4.61 7.48 1.63
C LYS A 148 -4.11 6.71 2.86
N ILE A 149 -4.96 6.49 3.86
CA ILE A 149 -4.60 5.72 5.05
C ILE A 149 -4.30 4.26 4.67
N ALA A 150 -5.14 3.65 3.84
CA ALA A 150 -4.94 2.29 3.35
C ALA A 150 -3.62 2.15 2.56
N ARG A 151 -3.32 3.12 1.68
CA ARG A 151 -2.07 3.18 0.92
C ARG A 151 -0.85 3.26 1.84
N GLN A 152 -0.86 4.14 2.83
CA GLN A 152 0.24 4.27 3.81
C GLN A 152 0.44 2.97 4.61
N ALA A 153 -0.65 2.35 5.07
CA ALA A 153 -0.60 1.08 5.79
C ALA A 153 -0.04 -0.05 4.92
N ALA A 154 -0.45 -0.13 3.65
CA ALA A 154 0.04 -1.12 2.70
C ALA A 154 1.53 -0.96 2.40
N MET A 155 2.02 0.27 2.23
CA MET A 155 3.45 0.56 2.09
C MET A 155 4.24 0.12 3.31
N GLN A 156 3.75 0.45 4.52
CA GLN A 156 4.43 0.12 5.77
C GLN A 156 4.53 -1.40 6.01
N CYS A 157 3.47 -2.15 5.71
CA CYS A 157 3.47 -3.61 5.92
C CYS A 157 4.01 -4.41 4.73
N GLY A 158 4.46 -3.75 3.67
CA GLY A 158 5.01 -4.38 2.47
C GLY A 158 3.98 -5.15 1.63
N ARG A 159 2.70 -4.80 1.72
CA ARG A 159 1.63 -5.46 0.98
C ARG A 159 1.71 -5.14 -0.52
N ASP A 160 1.45 -6.14 -1.37
CA ASP A 160 1.54 -6.00 -2.83
C ASP A 160 0.31 -5.34 -3.45
N THR A 161 -0.86 -5.46 -2.80
CA THR A 161 -2.12 -4.92 -3.31
C THR A 161 -2.70 -3.89 -2.35
N LEU A 162 -3.38 -2.88 -2.88
CA LEU A 162 -4.16 -1.93 -2.08
C LEU A 162 -5.57 -2.51 -1.80
N PRO A 163 -6.09 -2.40 -0.59
CA PRO A 163 -7.49 -2.70 -0.36
C PRO A 163 -8.37 -1.63 -1.03
N GLU A 164 -9.46 -2.06 -1.63
CA GLU A 164 -10.48 -1.15 -2.12
C GLU A 164 -11.24 -0.53 -0.94
N ILE A 165 -11.40 0.78 -0.95
CA ILE A 165 -12.35 1.46 -0.06
C ILE A 165 -13.66 1.59 -0.83
N GLY A 166 -14.64 0.78 -0.47
CA GLY A 166 -15.96 0.78 -1.08
C GLY A 166 -16.74 2.07 -0.79
N ASP A 167 -17.83 2.27 -1.52
CA ASP A 167 -18.72 3.39 -1.26
C ASP A 167 -19.42 3.23 0.10
N PHE A 168 -19.73 4.34 0.73
CA PHE A 168 -20.46 4.34 2.00
C PHE A 168 -21.91 3.92 1.74
N THR A 169 -22.36 2.89 2.45
CA THR A 169 -23.74 2.40 2.40
C THR A 169 -24.51 2.86 3.64
N ASP A 170 -25.82 2.87 3.55
CA ASP A 170 -26.74 3.12 4.64
C ASP A 170 -27.13 1.81 5.29
#